data_22ba9a1434f3f4ba8b4e8ef3369e6d0a
#
_entry.id   22ba9a1434f3f4ba8b4e8ef3369e6d0a
#
_cell.length_a   1.000
_cell.length_b   1.000
_cell.length_c   1.000
_cell.angle_alpha   90.00
_cell.angle_beta   90.00
_cell.angle_gamma   90.00
#
_symmetry.space_group_name_H-M   'P 1'
#
loop_
_entity.id
_entity.type
_entity.pdbx_description
1 polymer ?
#
loop_
_entity_poly.entity_id
_entity_poly.type
_entity_poly.pdbx_seq_one_letter_code
_entity_poly.pdbx_strand_id
1 'polypeptide(L)'
;MKRKKHLVKITTAVVICLAAFFTVLIGNTHISTTSYSFALQNLGSSVSVILLSDLHGKSFGRENSRLIAKIEEQTPDVIFLDGDMIDRSADSADVQELLRLIKRLHEIA
;
A
#
# COMPACT_ATOMS: atom_id res chain seq x y z
N MET A 1 -11.67 11.74 -46.43
CA MET A 1 -12.57 11.24 -45.38
C MET A 1 -11.99 10.06 -44.59
N LYS A 2 -11.37 9.05 -45.20
CA LYS A 2 -10.77 7.88 -44.55
C LYS A 2 -9.64 8.23 -43.54
N ARG A 3 -8.78 9.20 -43.87
CA ARG A 3 -7.62 9.63 -43.06
C ARG A 3 -8.04 10.25 -41.73
N LYS A 4 -9.13 11.06 -41.69
CA LYS A 4 -9.68 11.65 -40.46
C LYS A 4 -10.27 10.57 -39.54
N LYS A 5 -10.94 9.55 -40.10
CA LYS A 5 -11.49 8.43 -39.28
C LYS A 5 -10.39 7.56 -38.66
N HIS A 6 -9.25 7.37 -39.35
CA HIS A 6 -8.07 6.67 -38.80
C HIS A 6 -7.43 7.48 -37.67
N LEU A 7 -7.27 8.77 -37.84
CA LEU A 7 -6.70 9.65 -36.82
C LEU A 7 -7.54 9.64 -35.54
N VAL A 8 -8.87 9.75 -35.66
CA VAL A 8 -9.79 9.68 -34.53
C VAL A 8 -9.69 8.34 -33.80
N LYS A 9 -9.60 7.22 -34.53
CA LYS A 9 -9.44 5.89 -33.88
C LYS A 9 -8.14 5.78 -33.11
N ILE A 10 -7.02 6.29 -33.65
CA ILE A 10 -5.72 6.28 -32.99
C ILE A 10 -5.73 7.15 -31.74
N THR A 11 -6.29 8.37 -31.81
CA THR A 11 -6.40 9.24 -30.64
C THR A 11 -7.27 8.64 -29.54
N THR A 12 -8.39 8.02 -29.89
CA THR A 12 -9.26 7.34 -28.92
C THR A 12 -8.53 6.17 -28.24
N ALA A 13 -7.81 5.34 -29.02
CA ALA A 13 -7.03 4.24 -28.47
C ALA A 13 -5.94 4.73 -27.50
N VAL A 14 -5.22 5.79 -27.85
CA VAL A 14 -4.19 6.39 -26.99
C VAL A 14 -4.79 6.92 -25.68
N VAL A 15 -5.94 7.61 -25.75
CA VAL A 15 -6.63 8.12 -24.55
C VAL A 15 -7.06 6.98 -23.62
N ILE A 16 -7.60 5.88 -24.19
CA ILE A 16 -8.00 4.70 -23.41
C ILE A 16 -6.78 4.06 -22.73
N CYS A 17 -5.68 3.89 -23.46
CA CYS A 17 -4.45 3.33 -22.91
C CYS A 17 -3.87 4.20 -21.79
N LEU A 18 -3.87 5.53 -21.97
CA LEU A 18 -3.42 6.45 -20.92
C LEU A 18 -4.32 6.39 -19.69
N ALA A 19 -5.64 6.38 -19.87
CA ALA A 19 -6.58 6.25 -18.78
C ALA A 19 -6.38 4.95 -18.00
N ALA A 20 -6.24 3.82 -18.69
CA ALA A 20 -5.95 2.52 -18.07
C ALA A 20 -4.61 2.54 -17.32
N PHE A 21 -3.57 3.12 -17.91
CA PHE A 21 -2.26 3.27 -17.29
C PHE A 21 -2.32 4.10 -15.99
N PHE A 22 -3.00 5.26 -16.02
CA PHE A 22 -3.22 6.08 -14.83
C PHE A 22 -4.04 5.37 -13.76
N THR A 23 -5.06 4.59 -14.14
CA THR A 23 -5.85 3.82 -13.19
C THR A 23 -5.00 2.78 -12.46
N VAL A 24 -4.13 2.08 -13.18
CA VAL A 24 -3.19 1.10 -12.57
C VAL A 24 -2.18 1.79 -11.65
N LEU A 25 -1.62 2.93 -12.07
CA LEU A 25 -0.67 3.69 -11.24
C LEU A 25 -1.32 4.15 -9.93
N ILE A 26 -2.52 4.72 -9.99
CA ILE A 26 -3.25 5.21 -8.80
C ILE A 26 -3.64 4.04 -7.90
N GLY A 27 -4.14 2.94 -8.47
CA GLY A 27 -4.54 1.75 -7.72
C GLY A 27 -3.37 1.12 -6.95
N ASN A 28 -2.17 1.09 -7.54
CA ASN A 28 -0.99 0.53 -6.90
C ASN A 28 -0.37 1.40 -5.79
N THR A 29 -0.75 2.67 -5.71
CA THR A 29 -0.22 3.62 -4.70
C THR A 29 -1.23 3.99 -3.62
N HIS A 30 -2.46 3.48 -3.72
CA HIS A 30 -3.51 3.78 -2.75
C HIS A 30 -3.42 2.83 -1.55
N ILE A 31 -3.35 3.40 -0.35
CA ILE A 31 -3.42 2.66 0.91
C ILE A 31 -4.86 2.71 1.39
N SER A 32 -5.51 1.55 1.48
CA SER A 32 -6.85 1.41 2.04
C SER A 32 -6.75 0.92 3.48
N THR A 33 -7.53 1.50 4.37
CA THR A 33 -7.64 1.06 5.76
C THR A 33 -9.05 0.53 6.00
N THR A 34 -9.14 -0.66 6.54
CA THR A 34 -10.42 -1.24 7.00
C THR A 34 -10.35 -1.38 8.51
N SER A 35 -11.35 -0.89 9.21
CA SER A 35 -11.38 -0.93 10.68
C SER A 35 -12.47 -1.89 11.16
N TYR A 36 -12.12 -2.70 12.13
CA TYR A 36 -13.02 -3.60 12.86
C TYR A 36 -12.95 -3.28 14.35
N SER A 37 -14.06 -3.41 15.04
CA SER A 37 -14.15 -3.24 16.49
C SER A 37 -14.81 -4.46 17.11
N PHE A 38 -14.16 -5.04 18.11
CA PHE A 38 -14.65 -6.21 18.83
C PHE A 38 -14.72 -5.91 20.32
N ALA A 39 -15.84 -6.24 20.95
CA ALA A 39 -15.96 -6.17 22.39
C ALA A 39 -15.51 -7.51 23.00
N LEU A 40 -14.45 -7.49 23.79
CA LEU A 40 -13.95 -8.64 24.53
C LEU A 40 -14.29 -8.48 26.02
N GLN A 41 -14.91 -9.51 26.60
CA GLN A 41 -15.14 -9.57 28.05
C GLN A 41 -13.78 -9.73 28.75
N ASN A 42 -13.59 -8.99 29.86
CA ASN A 42 -12.37 -9.00 30.67
C ASN A 42 -11.15 -8.24 30.09
N LEU A 43 -11.32 -7.44 29.04
CA LEU A 43 -10.30 -6.47 28.66
C LEU A 43 -10.52 -5.19 29.50
N GLY A 44 -9.56 -4.86 30.35
CA GLY A 44 -9.66 -3.68 31.24
C GLY A 44 -9.54 -2.33 30.52
N SER A 45 -9.08 -2.32 29.26
CA SER A 45 -8.94 -1.15 28.41
C SER A 45 -9.06 -1.51 26.92
N SER A 46 -9.28 -0.51 26.07
CA SER A 46 -9.21 -0.71 24.63
C SER A 46 -7.76 -0.91 24.18
N VAL A 47 -7.55 -1.80 23.23
CA VAL A 47 -6.25 -2.04 22.58
C VAL A 47 -6.42 -1.82 21.08
N SER A 48 -5.60 -0.94 20.53
CA SER A 48 -5.57 -0.66 19.10
C SER A 48 -4.53 -1.54 18.43
N VAL A 49 -4.96 -2.37 17.47
CA VAL A 49 -4.11 -3.32 16.77
C VAL A 49 -4.11 -3.01 15.27
N ILE A 50 -2.94 -2.94 14.66
CA ILE A 50 -2.79 -2.89 13.22
C ILE A 50 -2.29 -4.23 12.72
N LEU A 51 -2.96 -4.74 11.68
CA LEU A 51 -2.51 -5.87 10.88
C LEU A 51 -2.03 -5.36 9.53
N LEU A 52 -0.77 -5.63 9.19
CA LEU A 52 -0.15 -5.27 7.93
C LEU A 52 0.23 -6.55 7.18
N SER A 53 -0.31 -6.73 5.96
CA SER A 53 -0.06 -7.90 5.12
C SER A 53 0.09 -7.52 3.66
N ASP A 54 0.59 -8.43 2.83
CA ASP A 54 0.58 -8.37 1.37
C ASP A 54 1.25 -7.13 0.76
N LEU A 55 2.34 -6.65 1.35
CA LEU A 55 3.09 -5.53 0.80
C LEU A 55 3.78 -5.88 -0.52
N HIS A 56 4.23 -7.14 -0.69
CA HIS A 56 4.88 -7.62 -1.90
C HIS A 56 6.02 -6.71 -2.38
N GLY A 57 6.84 -6.19 -1.46
CA GLY A 57 7.93 -5.28 -1.77
C GLY A 57 7.49 -3.89 -2.26
N LYS A 58 6.20 -3.55 -2.21
CA LYS A 58 5.72 -2.21 -2.61
C LYS A 58 6.15 -1.16 -1.60
N SER A 59 6.60 -0.03 -2.13
CA SER A 59 6.93 1.14 -1.34
C SER A 59 5.85 2.22 -1.48
N PHE A 60 5.35 2.71 -0.36
CA PHE A 60 4.30 3.73 -0.29
C PHE A 60 4.90 5.10 0.05
N GLY A 61 5.39 5.77 -0.97
CA GLY A 61 6.18 6.98 -0.87
C GLY A 61 7.64 6.67 -0.57
N ARG A 62 8.47 7.70 -0.49
CA ARG A 62 9.90 7.53 -0.19
C ARG A 62 10.05 6.88 1.18
N GLU A 63 10.77 5.74 1.24
CA GLU A 63 11.00 4.98 2.48
C GLU A 63 9.69 4.64 3.22
N ASN A 64 8.65 4.33 2.50
CA ASN A 64 7.33 4.03 3.05
C ASN A 64 6.70 5.16 3.90
N SER A 65 7.11 6.42 3.70
CA SER A 65 6.66 7.55 4.52
C SER A 65 5.14 7.71 4.60
N ARG A 66 4.42 7.42 3.51
CA ARG A 66 2.95 7.50 3.47
C ARG A 66 2.28 6.37 4.27
N LEU A 67 2.86 5.17 4.24
CA LEU A 67 2.38 4.04 5.05
C LEU A 67 2.61 4.32 6.53
N ILE A 68 3.81 4.75 6.89
CA ILE A 68 4.18 5.10 8.27
C ILE A 68 3.24 6.19 8.82
N ALA A 69 3.05 7.30 8.10
CA ALA A 69 2.15 8.37 8.54
C ALA A 69 0.72 7.86 8.79
N LYS A 70 0.24 6.96 7.92
CA LYS A 70 -1.10 6.38 8.06
C LYS A 70 -1.23 5.44 9.25
N ILE A 71 -0.15 4.76 9.62
CA ILE A 71 -0.08 3.90 10.82
C ILE A 71 -0.02 4.77 12.09
N GLU A 72 0.83 5.80 12.10
CA GLU A 72 0.95 6.75 13.21
C GLU A 72 -0.38 7.45 13.54
N GLU A 73 -1.17 7.81 12.52
CA GLU A 73 -2.51 8.39 12.68
C GLU A 73 -3.46 7.48 13.49
N GLN A 74 -3.25 6.17 13.46
CA GLN A 74 -4.09 5.22 14.18
C GLN A 74 -3.68 5.00 15.64
N THR A 75 -2.53 5.53 16.05
CA THR A 75 -1.97 5.37 17.41
C THR A 75 -2.05 3.92 17.91
N PRO A 76 -1.44 2.96 17.22
CA PRO A 76 -1.57 1.55 17.59
C PRO A 76 -0.79 1.22 18.86
N ASP A 77 -1.34 0.29 19.65
CA ASP A 77 -0.62 -0.35 20.75
C ASP A 77 0.21 -1.54 20.29
N VAL A 78 -0.20 -2.17 19.18
CA VAL A 78 0.47 -3.35 18.60
C VAL A 78 0.37 -3.32 17.07
N ILE A 79 1.44 -3.70 16.40
CA ILE A 79 1.49 -3.88 14.94
C ILE A 79 1.86 -5.32 14.64
N PHE A 80 0.99 -6.05 13.93
CA PHE A 80 1.28 -7.38 13.39
C PHE A 80 1.68 -7.29 11.93
N LEU A 81 2.75 -8.01 11.57
CA LEU A 81 3.17 -8.25 10.20
C LEU A 81 2.78 -9.69 9.82
N ASP A 82 1.80 -9.84 8.93
CA ASP A 82 1.18 -11.13 8.60
C ASP A 82 1.49 -11.55 7.16
N GLY A 83 2.73 -11.98 6.93
CA GLY A 83 3.15 -12.60 5.67
C GLY A 83 3.17 -11.67 4.45
N ASP A 84 3.72 -12.22 3.37
CA ASP A 84 3.83 -11.64 2.03
C ASP A 84 4.33 -10.18 1.98
N MET A 85 5.30 -9.86 2.86
CA MET A 85 5.91 -8.54 2.93
C MET A 85 6.80 -8.24 1.73
N ILE A 86 7.47 -9.27 1.19
CA ILE A 86 8.33 -9.19 -0.01
C ILE A 86 8.01 -10.34 -0.96
N ASP A 87 8.28 -10.14 -2.25
CA ASP A 87 8.13 -11.17 -3.26
C ASP A 87 9.27 -12.19 -3.22
N ARG A 88 9.04 -13.39 -3.81
CA ARG A 88 10.08 -14.43 -3.95
C ARG A 88 11.26 -14.00 -4.81
N SER A 89 11.06 -13.01 -5.69
CA SER A 89 12.08 -12.42 -6.55
C SER A 89 12.79 -11.22 -5.91
N ALA A 90 12.50 -10.92 -4.63
CA ALA A 90 13.09 -9.80 -3.91
C ALA A 90 14.62 -9.89 -3.90
N ASP A 91 15.25 -8.79 -4.17
CA ASP A 91 16.70 -8.64 -4.11
C ASP A 91 17.17 -8.12 -2.73
N SER A 92 18.47 -7.88 -2.59
CA SER A 92 19.03 -7.37 -1.34
C SER A 92 18.55 -5.96 -0.99
N ALA A 93 18.17 -5.13 -1.99
CA ALA A 93 17.65 -3.78 -1.77
C ALA A 93 16.24 -3.84 -1.20
N ASP A 94 15.39 -4.73 -1.71
CA ASP A 94 14.03 -4.96 -1.21
C ASP A 94 14.04 -5.43 0.24
N VAL A 95 14.96 -6.36 0.58
CA VAL A 95 15.13 -6.83 1.95
C VAL A 95 15.58 -5.69 2.86
N GLN A 96 16.51 -4.85 2.42
CA GLN A 96 16.97 -3.69 3.22
C GLN A 96 15.85 -2.67 3.44
N GLU A 97 14.99 -2.46 2.44
CA GLU A 97 13.85 -1.57 2.58
C GLU A 97 12.81 -2.12 3.58
N LEU A 98 12.52 -3.41 3.53
CA LEU A 98 11.67 -4.06 4.53
C LEU A 98 12.25 -3.95 5.95
N LEU A 99 13.55 -4.17 6.12
CA LEU A 99 14.21 -4.02 7.43
C LEU A 99 14.11 -2.58 7.96
N ARG A 100 14.26 -1.58 7.09
CA ARG A 100 14.05 -0.17 7.47
C ARG A 100 12.60 0.09 7.89
N LEU A 101 11.64 -0.46 7.16
CA LEU A 101 10.23 -0.35 7.50
C LEU A 101 9.97 -0.97 8.89
N ILE A 102 10.39 -2.21 9.12
CA ILE A 102 10.22 -2.91 10.41
C ILE A 102 10.80 -2.09 11.56
N LYS A 103 12.02 -1.55 11.38
CA LYS A 103 12.64 -0.70 12.40
C LYS A 103 11.78 0.52 12.74
N ARG A 104 11.25 1.20 11.73
CA ARG A 104 10.37 2.36 11.95
C ARG A 104 9.04 1.98 12.60
N LEU A 105 8.46 0.85 12.24
CA LEU A 105 7.24 0.33 12.88
C LEU A 105 7.46 0.04 14.37
N HIS A 106 8.62 -0.53 14.71
CA HIS A 106 9.00 -0.77 16.11
C HIS A 106 9.20 0.52 16.94
N GLU A 107 9.44 1.65 16.30
CA GLU A 107 9.51 2.94 16.98
C GLU A 107 8.11 3.52 17.31
N ILE A 108 7.05 2.98 16.68
CA ILE A 108 5.65 3.44 16.85
C ILE A 108 4.93 2.63 17.93
N ALA A 109 5.14 1.30 17.95
CA ALA A 109 4.44 0.39 18.87
C ALA A 109 5.33 -0.74 19.38
#